data_b9ef655e6f0d0d261da67113f75f6037
#
_entry.id   b9ef655e6f0d0d261da67113f75f6037
#
_cell.length_a   1.000
_cell.length_b   1.000
_cell.length_c   1.000
_cell.angle_alpha   90.00
_cell.angle_beta   90.00
_cell.angle_gamma   90.00
#
_symmetry.space_group_name_H-M   'P 1'
#
loop_
_entity.id
_entity.type
_entity.pdbx_description
1 polymer ?
#
loop_
_entity_poly.entity_id
_entity_poly.type
_entity_poly.pdbx_seq_one_letter_code
_entity_poly.pdbx_strand_id
1 'polypeptide(L)'
;IAQKGFGESIPTGFLVYPVAQAADITAFKANLVPVGNDQKPMIEQTREIVRSFNHAYNCDVLVEPEGIYPEHEGAGRLPGLDGNAKMSKSLNNGIYLADDADTLRKKVMSMYTDPDHIRVEDPGKIEGNMVFHYLDVFGRPEDAQEIAEMKEHYQRGGLGDVKTKRYLLEILERELGPIRERRIEFAKDMGEVYNMLQKGSEKAREVAGQTLSEVKAAMGLNYFK
;
A
#
# COMPACT_ATOMS: atom_id res chain seq x y z
N ILE A 1 -4.98 -4.45 -20.13
CA ILE A 1 -4.14 -4.22 -21.33
C ILE A 1 -4.44 -2.83 -21.90
N ALA A 2 -5.68 -2.51 -22.23
CA ALA A 2 -6.07 -1.22 -22.82
C ALA A 2 -5.64 -0.02 -21.95
N GLN A 3 -5.82 -0.08 -20.63
CA GLN A 3 -5.44 0.97 -19.68
C GLN A 3 -3.92 1.19 -19.57
N LYS A 4 -3.10 0.19 -19.95
CA LYS A 4 -1.62 0.28 -19.87
C LYS A 4 -0.98 0.75 -21.17
N GLY A 5 -1.75 0.90 -22.24
CA GLY A 5 -1.26 1.42 -23.53
C GLY A 5 -0.20 0.57 -24.21
N PHE A 6 -0.19 -0.75 -24.01
CA PHE A 6 0.82 -1.65 -24.59
C PHE A 6 0.71 -1.80 -26.13
N GLY A 7 -0.37 -1.32 -26.75
CA GLY A 7 -0.61 -1.48 -28.19
C GLY A 7 -0.65 -2.96 -28.61
N GLU A 8 0.07 -3.30 -29.67
CA GLU A 8 0.13 -4.68 -30.19
C GLU A 8 1.16 -5.57 -29.46
N SER A 9 2.09 -4.96 -28.70
CA SER A 9 3.15 -5.69 -27.99
C SER A 9 2.89 -5.71 -26.50
N ILE A 10 2.50 -6.88 -25.96
CA ILE A 10 2.27 -7.08 -24.54
C ILE A 10 3.52 -7.75 -23.95
N PRO A 11 4.20 -7.13 -22.95
CA PRO A 11 5.34 -7.77 -22.30
C PRO A 11 4.93 -9.10 -21.63
N THR A 12 5.69 -10.15 -21.83
CA THR A 12 5.45 -11.47 -21.23
C THR A 12 5.30 -11.39 -19.71
N GLY A 13 6.11 -10.55 -19.05
CA GLY A 13 6.01 -10.34 -17.60
C GLY A 13 4.63 -9.84 -17.16
N PHE A 14 3.93 -9.07 -18.00
CA PHE A 14 2.57 -8.65 -17.70
C PHE A 14 1.55 -9.81 -17.74
N LEU A 15 1.79 -10.81 -18.58
CA LEU A 15 0.93 -11.98 -18.67
C LEU A 15 1.21 -13.01 -17.58
N VAL A 16 2.44 -13.13 -17.12
CA VAL A 16 2.84 -14.18 -16.16
C VAL A 16 2.91 -13.73 -14.70
N TYR A 17 2.92 -12.41 -14.42
CA TYR A 17 3.02 -11.95 -13.03
C TYR A 17 1.91 -12.49 -12.11
N PRO A 18 0.65 -12.74 -12.57
CA PRO A 18 -0.37 -13.29 -11.68
C PRO A 18 -0.02 -14.69 -11.17
N VAL A 19 0.65 -15.49 -12.01
CA VAL A 19 1.13 -16.83 -11.63
C VAL A 19 2.29 -16.72 -10.62
N ALA A 20 3.22 -15.78 -10.83
CA ALA A 20 4.30 -15.51 -9.89
C ALA A 20 3.75 -15.06 -8.53
N GLN A 21 2.75 -14.15 -8.52
CA GLN A 21 2.10 -13.70 -7.30
C GLN A 21 1.38 -14.84 -6.57
N ALA A 22 0.71 -15.74 -7.30
CA ALA A 22 0.11 -16.93 -6.71
C ALA A 22 1.17 -17.85 -6.09
N ALA A 23 2.33 -18.01 -6.74
CA ALA A 23 3.45 -18.77 -6.22
C ALA A 23 4.03 -18.14 -4.93
N ASP A 24 4.17 -16.82 -4.87
CA ASP A 24 4.63 -16.11 -3.68
C ASP A 24 3.69 -16.34 -2.48
N ILE A 25 2.38 -16.35 -2.69
CA ILE A 25 1.38 -16.60 -1.66
C ILE A 25 1.40 -18.05 -1.20
N THR A 26 1.37 -18.99 -2.15
CA THR A 26 1.25 -20.42 -1.86
C THR A 26 2.54 -21.04 -1.31
N ALA A 27 3.72 -20.53 -1.69
CA ALA A 27 5.02 -20.99 -1.18
C ALA A 27 5.12 -20.88 0.35
N PHE A 28 4.46 -19.89 0.94
CA PHE A 28 4.41 -19.68 2.38
C PHE A 28 3.14 -20.21 3.04
N LYS A 29 2.27 -20.88 2.28
CA LYS A 29 0.95 -21.33 2.76
C LYS A 29 0.18 -20.22 3.48
N ALA A 30 0.25 -19.00 2.93
CA ALA A 30 -0.39 -17.84 3.51
C ALA A 30 -1.91 -18.05 3.53
N ASN A 31 -2.51 -17.97 4.71
CA ASN A 31 -3.97 -18.04 4.89
C ASN A 31 -4.63 -16.66 4.85
N LEU A 32 -3.90 -15.60 5.25
CA LEU A 32 -4.38 -14.22 5.23
C LEU A 32 -3.42 -13.33 4.45
N VAL A 33 -3.95 -12.57 3.48
CA VAL A 33 -3.14 -11.71 2.61
C VAL A 33 -3.71 -10.29 2.62
N PRO A 34 -3.10 -9.34 3.34
CA PRO A 34 -3.50 -7.93 3.30
C PRO A 34 -3.20 -7.33 1.93
N VAL A 35 -4.23 -6.86 1.23
CA VAL A 35 -4.11 -6.33 -0.13
C VAL A 35 -5.10 -5.20 -0.39
N GLY A 36 -4.81 -4.36 -1.39
CA GLY A 36 -5.77 -3.38 -1.91
C GLY A 36 -6.92 -4.04 -2.66
N ASN A 37 -8.03 -3.32 -2.83
CA ASN A 37 -9.23 -3.82 -3.51
C ASN A 37 -8.97 -4.22 -4.97
N ASP A 38 -7.98 -3.63 -5.63
CA ASP A 38 -7.56 -3.96 -6.99
C ASP A 38 -6.92 -5.35 -7.11
N GLN A 39 -6.53 -5.98 -5.98
CA GLN A 39 -5.92 -7.30 -5.92
C GLN A 39 -6.94 -8.45 -5.72
N LYS A 40 -8.22 -8.14 -5.56
CA LYS A 40 -9.28 -9.17 -5.44
C LYS A 40 -9.22 -10.26 -6.53
N PRO A 41 -9.04 -9.91 -7.83
CA PRO A 41 -8.92 -10.91 -8.88
C PRO A 41 -7.69 -11.81 -8.72
N MET A 42 -6.58 -11.29 -8.19
CA MET A 42 -5.35 -12.06 -7.98
C MET A 42 -5.49 -13.07 -6.84
N ILE A 43 -6.16 -12.66 -5.75
CA ILE A 43 -6.46 -13.56 -4.64
C ILE A 43 -7.41 -14.68 -5.12
N GLU A 44 -8.46 -14.35 -5.86
CA GLU A 44 -9.40 -15.37 -6.36
C GLU A 44 -8.72 -16.33 -7.34
N GLN A 45 -7.87 -15.84 -8.25
CA GLN A 45 -7.07 -16.68 -9.12
C GLN A 45 -6.16 -17.63 -8.32
N THR A 46 -5.54 -17.13 -7.25
CA THR A 46 -4.71 -17.98 -6.37
C THR A 46 -5.53 -19.08 -5.72
N ARG A 47 -6.74 -18.77 -5.25
CA ARG A 47 -7.68 -19.76 -4.68
C ARG A 47 -8.08 -20.83 -5.69
N GLU A 48 -8.37 -20.43 -6.93
CA GLU A 48 -8.68 -21.36 -8.03
C GLU A 48 -7.49 -22.29 -8.32
N ILE A 49 -6.26 -21.76 -8.34
CA ILE A 49 -5.04 -22.55 -8.52
C ILE A 49 -4.89 -23.58 -7.40
N VAL A 50 -5.08 -23.16 -6.14
CA VAL A 50 -5.01 -24.05 -4.98
C VAL A 50 -6.02 -25.16 -5.05
N ARG A 51 -7.30 -24.85 -5.32
CA ARG A 51 -8.39 -25.84 -5.47
C ARG A 51 -8.08 -26.84 -6.58
N SER A 52 -7.69 -26.32 -7.75
CA SER A 52 -7.37 -27.13 -8.91
C SER A 52 -6.20 -28.07 -8.66
N PHE A 53 -5.14 -27.58 -8.01
CA PHE A 53 -3.98 -28.39 -7.64
C PHE A 53 -4.34 -29.48 -6.65
N ASN A 54 -4.96 -29.14 -5.53
CA ASN A 54 -5.33 -30.08 -4.48
C ASN A 54 -6.30 -31.15 -4.99
N HIS A 55 -7.25 -30.76 -5.84
CA HIS A 55 -8.18 -31.70 -6.49
C HIS A 55 -7.45 -32.62 -7.48
N ALA A 56 -6.61 -32.08 -8.36
CA ALA A 56 -5.94 -32.87 -9.39
C ALA A 56 -4.97 -33.93 -8.82
N TYR A 57 -4.33 -33.60 -7.71
CA TYR A 57 -3.37 -34.49 -7.04
C TYR A 57 -3.93 -35.20 -5.80
N ASN A 58 -5.23 -35.01 -5.52
CA ASN A 58 -5.94 -35.59 -4.37
C ASN A 58 -5.16 -35.37 -3.05
N CYS A 59 -4.85 -34.12 -2.75
CA CYS A 59 -4.05 -33.71 -1.60
C CYS A 59 -4.56 -32.37 -1.01
N ASP A 60 -4.04 -31.99 0.17
CA ASP A 60 -4.30 -30.72 0.84
C ASP A 60 -2.97 -29.95 1.09
N VAL A 61 -2.06 -29.99 0.12
CA VAL A 61 -0.72 -29.41 0.26
C VAL A 61 -0.75 -27.90 0.25
N LEU A 62 -1.54 -27.31 -0.65
CA LEU A 62 -1.67 -25.87 -0.76
C LEU A 62 -2.86 -25.34 0.05
N VAL A 63 -2.71 -24.14 0.63
CA VAL A 63 -3.73 -23.50 1.47
C VAL A 63 -4.40 -22.39 0.68
N GLU A 64 -5.74 -22.35 0.72
CA GLU A 64 -6.49 -21.24 0.10
C GLU A 64 -6.30 -19.96 0.90
N PRO A 65 -5.82 -18.88 0.26
CA PRO A 65 -5.67 -17.60 0.93
C PRO A 65 -7.01 -16.87 1.05
N GLU A 66 -7.14 -16.06 2.09
CA GLU A 66 -8.18 -15.05 2.25
C GLU A 66 -7.57 -13.66 2.13
N GLY A 67 -8.20 -12.77 1.33
CA GLY A 67 -7.77 -11.38 1.21
C GLY A 67 -8.30 -10.53 2.36
N ILE A 68 -7.44 -9.77 3.01
CA ILE A 68 -7.84 -8.72 3.95
C ILE A 68 -7.79 -7.39 3.21
N TYR A 69 -8.93 -6.72 3.14
CA TYR A 69 -9.10 -5.49 2.38
C TYR A 69 -9.31 -4.30 3.31
N PRO A 70 -8.91 -3.08 2.89
CA PRO A 70 -9.18 -1.87 3.67
C PRO A 70 -10.68 -1.67 3.91
N GLU A 71 -11.06 -1.35 5.14
CA GLU A 71 -12.45 -1.07 5.51
C GLU A 71 -12.93 0.28 4.95
N HIS A 72 -12.03 1.25 4.78
CA HIS A 72 -12.34 2.57 4.24
C HIS A 72 -11.97 2.66 2.75
N GLU A 73 -12.90 3.07 1.90
CA GLU A 73 -12.68 3.23 0.46
C GLU A 73 -11.51 4.18 0.16
N GLY A 74 -11.31 5.24 0.96
CA GLY A 74 -10.21 6.19 0.82
C GLY A 74 -8.82 5.63 1.13
N ALA A 75 -8.71 4.60 1.99
CA ALA A 75 -7.43 4.00 2.37
C ALA A 75 -6.92 3.01 1.31
N GLY A 76 -7.79 2.46 0.47
CA GLY A 76 -7.40 1.46 -0.55
C GLY A 76 -6.55 2.01 -1.69
N ARG A 77 -6.60 3.33 -1.94
CA ARG A 77 -5.84 3.97 -3.01
C ARG A 77 -5.66 5.46 -2.72
N LEU A 78 -4.52 5.84 -2.16
CA LEU A 78 -4.21 7.25 -1.93
C LEU A 78 -4.00 7.99 -3.26
N PRO A 79 -4.68 9.13 -3.46
CA PRO A 79 -4.42 10.02 -4.58
C PRO A 79 -3.06 10.71 -4.41
N GLY A 80 -2.50 11.22 -5.52
CA GLY A 80 -1.32 12.06 -5.49
C GLY A 80 -1.57 13.40 -4.80
N LEU A 81 -0.52 14.03 -4.34
CA LEU A 81 -0.58 15.35 -3.68
C LEU A 81 -1.10 16.45 -4.61
N ASP A 82 -1.02 16.23 -5.92
CA ASP A 82 -1.48 17.11 -7.01
C ASP A 82 -3.00 17.04 -7.27
N GLY A 83 -3.70 16.13 -6.62
CA GLY A 83 -5.15 15.95 -6.77
C GLY A 83 -5.61 15.28 -8.07
N ASN A 84 -4.70 15.00 -9.00
CA ASN A 84 -5.07 14.58 -10.36
C ASN A 84 -4.89 13.08 -10.62
N ALA A 85 -3.93 12.44 -9.99
CA ALA A 85 -3.53 11.10 -10.34
C ALA A 85 -3.28 10.24 -9.11
N LYS A 86 -3.22 8.94 -9.34
CA LYS A 86 -2.68 7.98 -8.37
C LYS A 86 -1.29 8.43 -7.91
N MET A 87 -1.02 8.34 -6.60
CA MET A 87 0.31 8.50 -6.06
C MET A 87 1.31 7.60 -6.81
N SER A 88 2.36 8.18 -7.34
CA SER A 88 3.34 7.49 -8.19
C SER A 88 4.74 8.05 -8.01
N LYS A 89 5.74 7.15 -7.96
CA LYS A 89 7.15 7.56 -7.92
C LYS A 89 7.57 8.33 -9.17
N SER A 90 7.08 7.93 -10.35
CA SER A 90 7.40 8.57 -11.63
C SER A 90 6.84 9.98 -11.76
N LEU A 91 5.75 10.29 -11.08
CA LEU A 91 5.14 11.61 -11.03
C LEU A 91 5.66 12.47 -9.89
N ASN A 92 6.43 11.90 -8.97
CA ASN A 92 6.93 12.57 -7.77
C ASN A 92 5.82 13.28 -6.95
N ASN A 93 4.59 12.76 -6.98
CA ASN A 93 3.42 13.32 -6.35
C ASN A 93 3.01 12.58 -5.07
N GLY A 94 3.96 11.93 -4.39
CA GLY A 94 3.71 11.12 -3.20
C GLY A 94 4.59 11.50 -2.02
N ILE A 95 4.12 11.15 -0.82
CA ILE A 95 4.90 11.17 0.42
C ILE A 95 5.58 9.80 0.55
N TYR A 96 6.88 9.81 0.84
CA TYR A 96 7.67 8.60 0.99
C TYR A 96 8.09 8.42 2.46
N LEU A 97 8.17 7.16 2.91
CA LEU A 97 8.64 6.83 4.26
C LEU A 97 10.09 7.28 4.51
N ALA A 98 10.86 7.56 3.45
CA ALA A 98 12.23 8.06 3.51
C ALA A 98 12.33 9.59 3.48
N ASP A 99 11.22 10.31 3.30
CA ASP A 99 11.24 11.77 3.32
C ASP A 99 11.65 12.27 4.71
N ASP A 100 12.55 13.24 4.75
CA ASP A 100 12.86 13.96 5.98
C ASP A 100 11.72 14.94 6.35
N ALA A 101 11.79 15.50 7.55
CA ALA A 101 10.76 16.41 8.07
C ALA A 101 10.56 17.64 7.17
N ASP A 102 11.65 18.20 6.64
CA ASP A 102 11.58 19.38 5.77
C ASP A 102 10.95 19.04 4.41
N THR A 103 11.27 17.87 3.85
CA THR A 103 10.67 17.36 2.61
C THR A 103 9.20 17.08 2.81
N LEU A 104 8.81 16.40 3.90
CA LEU A 104 7.42 16.16 4.24
C LEU A 104 6.64 17.48 4.35
N ARG A 105 7.19 18.45 5.09
CA ARG A 105 6.59 19.79 5.24
C ARG A 105 6.39 20.47 3.88
N LYS A 106 7.41 20.49 3.02
CA LYS A 106 7.31 21.09 1.67
C LYS A 106 6.22 20.43 0.85
N LYS A 107 6.14 19.09 0.87
CA LYS A 107 5.12 18.31 0.17
C LYS A 107 3.72 18.61 0.68
N VAL A 108 3.50 18.62 1.99
CA VAL A 108 2.19 18.94 2.58
C VAL A 108 1.79 20.37 2.26
N MET A 109 2.71 21.33 2.36
CA MET A 109 2.41 22.73 2.04
C MET A 109 2.11 22.96 0.55
N SER A 110 2.59 22.10 -0.35
CA SER A 110 2.30 22.14 -1.79
C SER A 110 1.09 21.32 -2.21
N MET A 111 0.40 20.61 -1.29
CA MET A 111 -0.78 19.81 -1.62
C MET A 111 -1.87 20.65 -2.28
N TYR A 112 -2.53 20.01 -3.26
CA TYR A 112 -3.68 20.59 -3.92
C TYR A 112 -4.85 20.78 -2.94
N THR A 113 -5.46 21.95 -3.00
CA THR A 113 -6.66 22.33 -2.24
C THR A 113 -7.72 22.85 -3.19
N ASP A 114 -8.78 23.47 -2.68
CA ASP A 114 -9.81 24.07 -3.52
C ASP A 114 -9.26 25.33 -4.25
N PRO A 115 -9.21 25.36 -5.59
CA PRO A 115 -8.72 26.52 -6.34
C PRO A 115 -9.63 27.74 -6.25
N ASP A 116 -10.89 27.56 -5.88
CA ASP A 116 -11.86 28.65 -5.72
C ASP A 116 -11.76 29.31 -4.32
N HIS A 117 -11.10 28.68 -3.36
CA HIS A 117 -10.87 29.20 -2.01
C HIS A 117 -9.68 30.17 -1.98
N ILE A 118 -9.88 31.38 -2.51
CA ILE A 118 -8.80 32.38 -2.68
C ILE A 118 -8.53 33.14 -1.37
N ARG A 119 -9.58 33.48 -0.64
CA ARG A 119 -9.49 34.20 0.64
C ARG A 119 -9.95 33.32 1.77
N VAL A 120 -9.42 33.58 2.97
CA VAL A 120 -9.78 32.82 4.17
C VAL A 120 -11.29 32.86 4.46
N GLU A 121 -11.94 33.99 4.13
CA GLU A 121 -13.37 34.23 4.35
C GLU A 121 -14.25 33.49 3.34
N ASP A 122 -13.71 33.10 2.19
CA ASP A 122 -14.47 32.42 1.14
C ASP A 122 -14.89 31.01 1.61
N PRO A 123 -16.11 30.56 1.29
CA PRO A 123 -16.50 29.17 1.47
C PRO A 123 -15.63 28.26 0.61
N GLY A 124 -15.10 27.18 1.20
CA GLY A 124 -14.27 26.21 0.48
C GLY A 124 -14.98 24.86 0.28
N LYS A 125 -14.54 24.12 -0.72
CA LYS A 125 -15.00 22.75 -1.01
C LYS A 125 -14.04 21.72 -0.40
N ILE A 126 -14.58 20.74 0.29
CA ILE A 126 -13.81 19.61 0.83
C ILE A 126 -13.66 18.47 -0.19
N GLU A 127 -14.62 18.32 -1.10
CA GLU A 127 -14.59 17.34 -2.18
C GLU A 127 -13.45 17.69 -3.15
N GLY A 128 -12.55 16.71 -3.36
CA GLY A 128 -11.36 16.91 -4.20
C GLY A 128 -10.21 17.66 -3.53
N ASN A 129 -10.39 18.12 -2.29
CA ASN A 129 -9.32 18.72 -1.50
C ASN A 129 -8.44 17.62 -0.88
N MET A 130 -7.19 17.53 -1.31
CA MET A 130 -6.27 16.48 -0.89
C MET A 130 -5.94 16.54 0.60
N VAL A 131 -5.93 17.72 1.19
CA VAL A 131 -5.64 17.87 2.63
C VAL A 131 -6.71 17.18 3.47
N PHE A 132 -7.99 17.42 3.20
CA PHE A 132 -9.08 16.77 3.93
C PHE A 132 -9.13 15.26 3.64
N HIS A 133 -8.85 14.84 2.41
CA HIS A 133 -8.77 13.42 2.09
C HIS A 133 -7.69 12.70 2.93
N TYR A 134 -6.51 13.29 3.06
CA TYR A 134 -5.44 12.73 3.88
C TYR A 134 -5.74 12.82 5.38
N LEU A 135 -6.43 13.86 5.85
CA LEU A 135 -6.91 13.94 7.23
C LEU A 135 -7.88 12.79 7.55
N ASP A 136 -8.77 12.44 6.63
CA ASP A 136 -9.71 11.33 6.81
C ASP A 136 -9.01 9.96 6.84
N VAL A 137 -7.93 9.80 6.10
CA VAL A 137 -7.19 8.53 6.05
C VAL A 137 -6.24 8.35 7.23
N PHE A 138 -5.55 9.42 7.65
CA PHE A 138 -4.49 9.36 8.66
C PHE A 138 -4.92 9.86 10.04
N GLY A 139 -6.06 10.55 10.13
CA GLY A 139 -6.66 10.93 11.41
C GLY A 139 -7.06 9.70 12.22
N ARG A 140 -6.76 9.72 13.51
CA ARG A 140 -7.17 8.70 14.46
C ARG A 140 -8.56 9.04 15.03
N PRO A 141 -9.23 8.10 15.75
CA PRO A 141 -10.52 8.40 16.37
C PRO A 141 -10.52 9.65 17.27
N GLU A 142 -9.39 9.92 17.95
CA GLU A 142 -9.24 11.13 18.77
C GLU A 142 -9.19 12.43 17.96
N ASP A 143 -8.81 12.39 16.69
CA ASP A 143 -8.76 13.55 15.81
C ASP A 143 -10.10 13.82 15.11
N ALA A 144 -11.03 12.86 15.14
CA ALA A 144 -12.25 12.87 14.33
C ALA A 144 -13.13 14.12 14.56
N GLN A 145 -13.26 14.55 15.82
CA GLN A 145 -14.05 15.74 16.16
C GLN A 145 -13.42 17.00 15.57
N GLU A 146 -12.10 17.20 15.73
CA GLU A 146 -11.41 18.38 15.23
C GLU A 146 -11.40 18.42 13.70
N ILE A 147 -11.23 17.26 13.05
CA ILE A 147 -11.33 17.16 11.59
C ILE A 147 -12.73 17.55 11.10
N ALA A 148 -13.78 17.09 11.77
CA ALA A 148 -15.16 17.46 11.43
C ALA A 148 -15.41 18.96 11.59
N GLU A 149 -14.99 19.56 12.71
CA GLU A 149 -15.10 20.99 12.97
C GLU A 149 -14.32 21.81 11.94
N MET A 150 -13.12 21.35 11.55
CA MET A 150 -12.32 22.00 10.49
C MET A 150 -13.02 21.94 9.13
N LYS A 151 -13.64 20.83 8.78
CA LYS A 151 -14.42 20.69 7.53
C LYS A 151 -15.59 21.65 7.48
N GLU A 152 -16.40 21.70 8.54
CA GLU A 152 -17.52 22.65 8.64
C GLU A 152 -17.04 24.10 8.57
N HIS A 153 -15.94 24.41 9.25
CA HIS A 153 -15.37 25.76 9.27
C HIS A 153 -14.83 26.14 7.89
N TYR A 154 -14.19 25.22 7.16
CA TYR A 154 -13.70 25.44 5.82
C TYR A 154 -14.85 25.69 4.81
N GLN A 155 -15.92 24.88 4.91
CA GLN A 155 -17.09 25.01 4.04
C GLN A 155 -17.87 26.30 4.24
N ARG A 156 -17.94 26.84 5.45
CA ARG A 156 -18.62 28.11 5.72
C ARG A 156 -17.74 29.35 5.50
N GLY A 157 -16.44 29.16 5.27
CA GLY A 157 -15.46 30.24 5.24
C GLY A 157 -14.88 30.58 6.61
N GLY A 158 -13.68 31.15 6.63
CA GLY A 158 -12.97 31.55 7.85
C GLY A 158 -11.80 30.63 8.23
N LEU A 159 -11.56 29.53 7.50
CA LEU A 159 -10.44 28.62 7.72
C LEU A 159 -9.55 28.55 6.47
N GLY A 160 -8.34 29.07 6.56
CA GLY A 160 -7.40 29.05 5.41
C GLY A 160 -6.62 27.74 5.27
N ASP A 161 -6.23 27.42 4.03
CA ASP A 161 -5.49 26.21 3.64
C ASP A 161 -4.21 25.98 4.45
N VAL A 162 -3.48 27.03 4.80
CA VAL A 162 -2.24 26.90 5.57
C VAL A 162 -2.49 26.29 6.94
N LYS A 163 -3.62 26.61 7.58
CA LYS A 163 -3.97 26.07 8.89
C LYS A 163 -4.33 24.58 8.79
N THR A 164 -5.13 24.20 7.77
CA THR A 164 -5.49 22.80 7.53
C THR A 164 -4.26 21.95 7.18
N LYS A 165 -3.37 22.48 6.34
CA LYS A 165 -2.09 21.83 5.99
C LYS A 165 -1.15 21.66 7.19
N ARG A 166 -1.10 22.61 8.12
CA ARG A 166 -0.32 22.47 9.34
C ARG A 166 -0.86 21.36 10.23
N TYR A 167 -2.16 21.28 10.39
CA TYR A 167 -2.79 20.23 11.17
C TYR A 167 -2.54 18.83 10.55
N LEU A 168 -2.66 18.72 9.23
CA LEU A 168 -2.28 17.49 8.53
C LEU A 168 -0.80 17.14 8.75
N LEU A 169 0.08 18.14 8.72
CA LEU A 169 1.50 17.90 8.96
C LEU A 169 1.76 17.34 10.37
N GLU A 170 1.06 17.84 11.40
CA GLU A 170 1.15 17.32 12.76
C GLU A 170 0.73 15.85 12.84
N ILE A 171 -0.39 15.50 12.20
CA ILE A 171 -0.86 14.10 12.12
C ILE A 171 0.18 13.23 11.39
N LEU A 172 0.67 13.65 10.24
CA LEU A 172 1.65 12.89 9.47
C LEU A 172 3.00 12.76 10.19
N GLU A 173 3.46 13.77 10.90
CA GLU A 173 4.67 13.69 11.72
C GLU A 173 4.50 12.71 12.90
N ARG A 174 3.33 12.68 13.52
CA ARG A 174 3.01 11.69 14.56
C ARG A 174 3.09 10.26 14.03
N GLU A 175 2.63 10.00 12.80
CA GLU A 175 2.63 8.67 12.18
C GLU A 175 3.99 8.29 11.57
N LEU A 176 4.62 9.21 10.84
CA LEU A 176 5.83 8.94 10.06
C LEU A 176 7.12 9.22 10.83
N GLY A 177 7.09 10.12 11.82
CA GLY A 177 8.25 10.48 12.63
C GLY A 177 8.92 9.26 13.27
N PRO A 178 8.21 8.41 14.02
CA PRO A 178 8.79 7.21 14.63
C PRO A 178 9.34 6.19 13.62
N ILE A 179 8.77 6.13 12.41
CA ILE A 179 9.27 5.27 11.32
C ILE A 179 10.59 5.82 10.79
N ARG A 180 10.66 7.13 10.59
CA ARG A 180 11.86 7.84 10.14
C ARG A 180 13.01 7.71 11.14
N GLU A 181 12.73 7.89 12.42
CA GLU A 181 13.72 7.73 13.50
C GLU A 181 14.31 6.31 13.52
N ARG A 182 13.47 5.29 13.46
CA ARG A 182 13.92 3.89 13.37
C ARG A 182 14.75 3.62 12.12
N ARG A 183 14.35 4.19 10.98
CA ARG A 183 15.12 4.07 9.74
C ARG A 183 16.52 4.68 9.88
N ILE A 184 16.62 5.86 10.50
CA ILE A 184 17.91 6.53 10.77
C ILE A 184 18.77 5.66 11.69
N GLU A 185 18.19 5.06 12.72
CA GLU A 185 18.90 4.18 13.65
C GLU A 185 19.46 2.94 12.94
N PHE A 186 18.63 2.23 12.18
CA PHE A 186 19.09 1.07 11.40
C PHE A 186 20.15 1.44 10.36
N ALA A 187 20.07 2.62 9.76
CA ALA A 187 21.03 3.07 8.76
C ALA A 187 22.45 3.32 9.34
N LYS A 188 22.62 3.38 10.66
CA LYS A 188 23.95 3.52 11.30
C LYS A 188 24.79 2.26 11.18
N ASP A 189 24.14 1.08 11.07
CA ASP A 189 24.80 -0.21 10.93
C ASP A 189 24.20 -1.00 9.75
N MET A 190 24.70 -0.70 8.56
CA MET A 190 24.29 -1.42 7.35
C MET A 190 24.74 -2.88 7.36
N GLY A 191 25.80 -3.23 8.09
CA GLY A 191 26.24 -4.62 8.26
C GLY A 191 25.17 -5.45 8.95
N GLU A 192 24.60 -4.94 10.04
CA GLU A 192 23.49 -5.62 10.73
C GLU A 192 22.22 -5.69 9.88
N VAL A 193 21.91 -4.65 9.09
CA VAL A 193 20.79 -4.70 8.14
C VAL A 193 20.96 -5.83 7.12
N TYR A 194 22.16 -6.00 6.55
CA TYR A 194 22.44 -7.12 5.64
C TYR A 194 22.36 -8.48 6.34
N ASN A 195 22.86 -8.60 7.58
CA ASN A 195 22.74 -9.81 8.39
C ASN A 195 21.26 -10.19 8.63
N MET A 196 20.41 -9.21 8.97
CA MET A 196 18.97 -9.44 9.12
C MET A 196 18.32 -9.91 7.82
N LEU A 197 18.66 -9.31 6.68
CA LEU A 197 18.17 -9.72 5.37
C LEU A 197 18.64 -11.13 5.00
N GLN A 198 19.89 -11.47 5.29
CA GLN A 198 20.41 -12.82 5.04
C GLN A 198 19.68 -13.87 5.87
N LYS A 199 19.58 -13.68 7.19
CA LYS A 199 18.85 -14.57 8.08
C LYS A 199 17.37 -14.73 7.69
N GLY A 200 16.72 -13.63 7.33
CA GLY A 200 15.34 -13.64 6.84
C GLY A 200 15.19 -14.41 5.53
N SER A 201 16.13 -14.26 4.61
CA SER A 201 16.14 -14.98 3.33
C SER A 201 16.40 -16.48 3.51
N GLU A 202 17.26 -16.85 4.45
CA GLU A 202 17.53 -18.26 4.80
C GLU A 202 16.26 -18.93 5.35
N LYS A 203 15.58 -18.27 6.30
CA LYS A 203 14.32 -18.76 6.86
C LYS A 203 13.21 -18.85 5.80
N ALA A 204 13.08 -17.84 4.95
CA ALA A 204 12.10 -17.85 3.87
C ALA A 204 12.37 -18.99 2.87
N ARG A 205 13.64 -19.23 2.54
CA ARG A 205 14.05 -20.32 1.64
C ARG A 205 13.76 -21.70 2.25
N GLU A 206 13.93 -21.86 3.57
CA GLU A 206 13.58 -23.10 4.28
C GLU A 206 12.09 -23.39 4.15
N VAL A 207 11.23 -22.42 4.49
CA VAL A 207 9.76 -22.59 4.45
C VAL A 207 9.27 -22.84 3.02
N ALA A 208 9.71 -22.03 2.06
CA ALA A 208 9.31 -22.21 0.66
C ALA A 208 9.85 -23.51 0.07
N GLY A 209 11.06 -23.93 0.47
CA GLY A 209 11.67 -25.21 0.08
C GLY A 209 10.88 -26.41 0.59
N GLN A 210 10.38 -26.36 1.82
CA GLN A 210 9.51 -27.39 2.37
C GLN A 210 8.21 -27.50 1.55
N THR A 211 7.51 -26.39 1.33
CA THR A 211 6.28 -26.38 0.52
C THR A 211 6.54 -26.90 -0.89
N LEU A 212 7.65 -26.51 -1.53
CA LEU A 212 8.02 -27.00 -2.85
C LEU A 212 8.27 -28.52 -2.84
N SER A 213 8.89 -29.05 -1.79
CA SER A 213 9.11 -30.50 -1.63
C SER A 213 7.79 -31.25 -1.52
N GLU A 214 6.83 -30.75 -0.75
CA GLU A 214 5.49 -31.32 -0.61
C GLU A 214 4.71 -31.29 -1.94
N VAL A 215 4.77 -30.17 -2.67
CA VAL A 215 4.18 -30.02 -4.01
C VAL A 215 4.77 -31.04 -4.98
N LYS A 216 6.11 -31.18 -5.02
CA LYS A 216 6.77 -32.17 -5.87
C LYS A 216 6.41 -33.60 -5.49
N ALA A 217 6.25 -33.89 -4.22
CA ALA A 217 5.83 -35.22 -3.74
C ALA A 217 4.40 -35.53 -4.22
N ALA A 218 3.46 -34.58 -4.07
CA ALA A 218 2.09 -34.73 -4.56
C ALA A 218 2.01 -34.97 -6.08
N MET A 219 2.89 -34.29 -6.84
CA MET A 219 3.00 -34.43 -8.28
C MET A 219 3.76 -35.70 -8.73
N GLY A 220 4.36 -36.47 -7.82
CA GLY A 220 5.20 -37.62 -8.16
C GLY A 220 6.55 -37.27 -8.80
N LEU A 221 7.05 -36.04 -8.55
CA LEU A 221 8.29 -35.51 -9.17
C LEU A 221 9.55 -35.71 -8.32
N ASN A 222 9.46 -36.43 -7.20
CA ASN A 222 10.60 -36.74 -6.35
C ASN A 222 11.31 -38.03 -6.84
N TYR A 223 12.05 -37.95 -7.92
CA TYR A 223 12.75 -39.07 -8.53
C TYR A 223 13.99 -39.55 -7.75
N PHE A 224 14.59 -38.64 -6.98
CA PHE A 224 15.77 -38.91 -6.16
C PHE A 224 15.42 -38.61 -4.72
N LYS A 225 15.64 -39.61 -3.86
CA LYS A 225 15.48 -39.51 -2.40
C LYS A 225 16.76 -39.02 -1.75
#